data_044b191dcce286276d50b33f1f4a9e9b
#
_entry.id   044b191dcce286276d50b33f1f4a9e9b
#
_cell.length_a   1.000
_cell.length_b   1.000
_cell.length_c   1.000
_cell.angle_alpha   90.00
_cell.angle_beta   90.00
_cell.angle_gamma   90.00
#
_symmetry.space_group_name_H-M   'P 1'
#
loop_
_entity.id
_entity.type
_entity.pdbx_description
1 polymer ?
#
loop_
_entity_poly.entity_id
_entity_poly.type
_entity_poly.pdbx_seq_one_letter_code
_entity_poly.pdbx_strand_id
1 'polypeptide(L)'
;MLDSVPQGDIANVDPALSASSFAVLAPSDLSVELSSDCNGFTGNTTRRSLFDLSATDVDQLFDHNLRCDFNENTGYTVTASGARSNDAAFITEFTFSTGVASSASLTIVDEFDLPRTDINDLFAAYIGDALFDDLALSSGVEALIRQLILELADASWSNLVDPEALYDVTSQKVSYRSRHPDGTPSAELTAAVMFPVLATASNFVTRDRVVILMHATGSTPSNLDNTDAWYILANLFASRGYLVITPDNYGRGGTDNMPETYLMAKRTGLNTLDLIGQVLDDTRYSEVYSGADIAIIGYSQGGHSAVGLHLLLETQGPDHWSVKEVYSGGAPHNLYQTVRGVMQHLDGSCDDGPYCRYVDEETTVPYATDRIFPGFLSYTDTGLQFEDVVTNEDINPAFVTAFLTDDPVTDHFKAMLQLSSFTQLLSAEDNFGASTAKVHLYPSEFDRLVPFDNTLELANLLETALTVDFHERRCNSAGYEAIFNVTEKVGVIHTLCGLSVLNQALADFK
;
A
#
# COMPACT_ATOMS: atom_id res chain seq x y z
N MET A 1 -6.89 3.38 -23.65
CA MET A 1 -6.19 2.80 -22.50
C MET A 1 -6.15 3.85 -21.43
N LEU A 2 -6.56 3.55 -20.20
CA LEU A 2 -6.59 4.54 -19.11
C LEU A 2 -5.24 4.58 -18.36
N ASP A 3 -4.72 3.41 -18.05
CA ASP A 3 -3.46 3.25 -17.34
C ASP A 3 -2.75 1.98 -17.80
N SER A 4 -1.45 1.97 -17.80
CA SER A 4 -0.65 0.78 -18.14
C SER A 4 0.72 0.83 -17.48
N VAL A 5 1.24 -0.34 -17.14
CA VAL A 5 2.63 -0.55 -16.75
C VAL A 5 3.12 -1.80 -17.47
N PRO A 6 3.94 -1.67 -18.50
CA PRO A 6 4.54 -0.43 -19.05
C PRO A 6 3.53 0.48 -19.74
N GLN A 7 3.82 1.77 -19.80
CA GLN A 7 3.03 2.73 -20.57
C GLN A 7 3.15 2.46 -22.08
N GLY A 8 2.07 2.74 -22.82
CA GLY A 8 2.08 2.57 -24.28
C GLY A 8 3.06 3.51 -24.97
N ASP A 9 3.53 3.07 -26.16
CA ASP A 9 4.50 3.77 -27.04
C ASP A 9 5.84 4.10 -26.37
N ILE A 10 6.19 3.40 -25.27
CA ILE A 10 7.46 3.57 -24.59
C ILE A 10 8.50 2.57 -25.08
N ALA A 11 9.75 3.00 -25.09
CA ALA A 11 10.90 2.15 -25.43
C ALA A 11 11.72 1.77 -24.18
N ASN A 12 12.50 0.70 -24.30
CA ASN A 12 13.43 0.22 -23.27
C ASN A 12 12.78 -0.26 -21.97
N VAL A 13 11.57 -0.82 -22.02
CA VAL A 13 10.99 -1.55 -20.89
C VAL A 13 11.92 -2.69 -20.46
N ASP A 14 12.11 -2.90 -19.16
CA ASP A 14 12.99 -3.97 -18.68
C ASP A 14 12.34 -5.36 -18.89
N PRO A 15 12.90 -6.21 -19.77
CA PRO A 15 12.32 -7.52 -20.07
C PRO A 15 12.45 -8.53 -18.90
N ALA A 16 13.29 -8.25 -17.91
CA ALA A 16 13.43 -9.11 -16.74
C ALA A 16 12.30 -8.96 -15.72
N LEU A 17 11.46 -7.93 -15.86
CA LEU A 17 10.35 -7.63 -14.98
C LEU A 17 9.02 -8.04 -15.64
N SER A 18 8.59 -9.27 -15.39
CA SER A 18 7.49 -9.92 -16.12
C SER A 18 6.07 -9.49 -15.70
N ALA A 19 5.90 -8.92 -14.52
CA ALA A 19 4.58 -8.47 -14.07
C ALA A 19 4.19 -7.13 -14.72
N SER A 20 2.95 -7.02 -15.18
CA SER A 20 2.43 -5.85 -15.90
C SER A 20 0.99 -5.55 -15.48
N SER A 21 0.56 -4.33 -15.69
CA SER A 21 -0.79 -3.88 -15.33
C SER A 21 -1.36 -2.98 -16.42
N PHE A 22 -2.62 -3.23 -16.79
CA PHE A 22 -3.32 -2.50 -17.84
C PHE A 22 -4.74 -2.18 -17.40
N ALA A 23 -5.18 -0.95 -17.61
CA ALA A 23 -6.55 -0.54 -17.31
C ALA A 23 -7.20 0.12 -18.53
N VAL A 24 -8.42 -0.29 -18.83
CA VAL A 24 -9.20 0.18 -19.98
C VAL A 24 -10.54 0.72 -19.49
N LEU A 25 -10.91 1.91 -19.96
CA LEU A 25 -12.29 2.41 -19.89
C LEU A 25 -13.05 1.95 -21.12
N ALA A 26 -14.18 1.32 -20.91
CA ALA A 26 -15.05 0.86 -21.99
C ALA A 26 -16.52 0.90 -21.56
N PRO A 27 -17.47 1.06 -22.51
CA PRO A 27 -18.89 1.03 -22.22
C PRO A 27 -19.32 -0.20 -21.45
N SER A 28 -20.30 -0.04 -20.56
CA SER A 28 -20.74 -1.08 -19.62
C SER A 28 -21.33 -2.36 -20.26
N ASP A 29 -21.74 -2.28 -21.51
CA ASP A 29 -22.27 -3.40 -22.30
C ASP A 29 -21.18 -4.20 -23.01
N LEU A 30 -19.90 -3.85 -22.82
CA LEU A 30 -18.77 -4.48 -23.46
C LEU A 30 -18.17 -5.58 -22.57
N SER A 31 -17.82 -6.71 -23.16
CA SER A 31 -16.84 -7.64 -22.60
C SER A 31 -15.46 -7.31 -23.18
N VAL A 32 -14.47 -7.06 -22.31
CA VAL A 32 -13.11 -6.73 -22.76
C VAL A 32 -12.23 -7.96 -22.57
N GLU A 33 -11.58 -8.37 -23.64
CA GLU A 33 -10.54 -9.40 -23.62
C GLU A 33 -9.20 -8.76 -23.95
N LEU A 34 -8.16 -9.13 -23.20
CA LEU A 34 -6.78 -8.75 -23.51
C LEU A 34 -6.06 -9.88 -24.23
N SER A 35 -5.24 -9.51 -25.17
CA SER A 35 -4.29 -10.40 -25.82
C SER A 35 -2.93 -9.71 -25.99
N SER A 36 -1.87 -10.49 -26.01
CA SER A 36 -0.52 -10.03 -26.31
C SER A 36 0.23 -11.12 -27.03
N ASP A 37 1.24 -10.73 -27.78
CA ASP A 37 2.20 -11.60 -28.46
C ASP A 37 3.36 -12.07 -27.56
N CYS A 38 3.32 -11.76 -26.26
CA CYS A 38 4.31 -12.24 -25.30
C CYS A 38 4.11 -13.73 -24.97
N ASN A 39 5.21 -14.41 -24.64
CA ASN A 39 5.16 -15.80 -24.20
C ASN A 39 4.63 -15.92 -22.77
N GLY A 40 3.88 -17.00 -22.48
CA GLY A 40 3.38 -17.26 -21.14
C GLY A 40 2.33 -16.26 -20.68
N PHE A 41 1.62 -15.61 -21.61
CA PHE A 41 0.58 -14.64 -21.30
C PHE A 41 -0.48 -15.26 -20.38
N THR A 42 -0.54 -14.79 -19.16
CA THR A 42 -1.57 -15.12 -18.17
C THR A 42 -2.06 -13.85 -17.54
N GLY A 43 -3.32 -13.79 -17.16
CA GLY A 43 -3.83 -12.59 -16.52
C GLY A 43 -5.18 -12.79 -15.86
N ASN A 44 -5.43 -11.98 -14.86
CA ASN A 44 -6.73 -11.88 -14.20
C ASN A 44 -7.36 -10.54 -14.56
N THR A 45 -8.64 -10.58 -14.94
CA THR A 45 -9.41 -9.39 -15.28
C THR A 45 -10.30 -9.03 -14.12
N THR A 46 -10.13 -7.83 -13.60
CA THR A 46 -10.98 -7.25 -12.58
C THR A 46 -11.88 -6.21 -13.22
N ARG A 47 -13.18 -6.32 -13.02
CA ARG A 47 -14.15 -5.32 -13.50
C ARG A 47 -14.52 -4.39 -12.37
N ARG A 48 -14.47 -3.07 -12.63
CA ARG A 48 -14.84 -2.02 -11.67
C ARG A 48 -15.83 -1.06 -12.30
N SER A 49 -16.84 -0.65 -11.55
CA SER A 49 -17.80 0.37 -11.97
C SER A 49 -17.32 1.75 -11.58
N LEU A 50 -17.38 2.73 -12.49
CA LEU A 50 -16.95 4.10 -12.23
C LEU A 50 -18.00 4.93 -11.49
N PHE A 51 -19.30 4.66 -11.69
CA PHE A 51 -20.38 5.50 -11.20
C PHE A 51 -21.55 4.70 -10.64
N ASP A 52 -22.35 5.35 -9.82
CA ASP A 52 -23.57 4.79 -9.26
C ASP A 52 -24.53 4.36 -10.40
N LEU A 53 -24.92 3.13 -10.38
CA LEU A 53 -25.48 2.35 -11.51
C LEU A 53 -26.88 2.75 -11.98
N SER A 54 -27.29 3.99 -11.82
CA SER A 54 -28.60 4.43 -12.29
C SER A 54 -28.66 4.85 -13.78
N ALA A 55 -27.53 4.95 -14.45
CA ALA A 55 -27.45 5.34 -15.87
C ALA A 55 -27.05 4.17 -16.76
N THR A 56 -27.79 3.97 -17.84
CA THR A 56 -27.64 2.83 -18.79
C THR A 56 -26.47 2.97 -19.78
N ASP A 57 -25.72 4.06 -19.75
CA ASP A 57 -24.62 4.36 -20.68
C ASP A 57 -23.30 4.74 -19.97
N VAL A 58 -23.01 4.13 -18.84
CA VAL A 58 -21.80 4.42 -18.06
C VAL A 58 -20.64 3.56 -18.53
N ASP A 59 -19.49 4.16 -18.74
CA ASP A 59 -18.23 3.47 -18.96
C ASP A 59 -17.83 2.69 -17.71
N GLN A 60 -17.31 1.49 -17.89
CA GLN A 60 -16.77 0.66 -16.83
C GLN A 60 -15.27 0.56 -16.95
N LEU A 61 -14.63 0.48 -15.81
CA LEU A 61 -13.22 0.24 -15.70
C LEU A 61 -12.94 -1.26 -15.75
N PHE A 62 -12.16 -1.67 -16.74
CA PHE A 62 -11.61 -3.03 -16.85
C PHE A 62 -10.14 -2.97 -16.45
N ASP A 63 -9.82 -3.66 -15.40
CA ASP A 63 -8.49 -3.71 -14.82
C ASP A 63 -7.89 -5.10 -15.04
N HIS A 64 -6.69 -5.17 -15.57
CA HIS A 64 -6.02 -6.41 -15.94
C HIS A 64 -4.64 -6.46 -15.31
N ASN A 65 -4.39 -7.51 -14.56
CA ASN A 65 -3.08 -7.85 -14.05
C ASN A 65 -2.52 -8.98 -14.89
N LEU A 66 -1.39 -8.77 -15.52
CA LEU A 66 -0.81 -9.70 -16.48
C LEU A 66 0.58 -10.14 -16.09
N ARG A 67 0.92 -11.36 -16.47
CA ARG A 67 2.27 -11.89 -16.41
C ARG A 67 2.68 -12.32 -17.82
N CYS A 68 3.85 -11.85 -18.24
CA CYS A 68 4.42 -12.13 -19.56
C CYS A 68 5.93 -12.33 -19.45
N ASP A 69 6.46 -13.24 -20.25
CA ASP A 69 7.89 -13.36 -20.45
C ASP A 69 8.29 -12.50 -21.66
N PHE A 70 9.02 -11.42 -21.41
CA PHE A 70 9.47 -10.50 -22.43
C PHE A 70 10.88 -10.85 -22.91
N ASN A 71 11.09 -10.81 -24.23
CA ASN A 71 12.42 -10.91 -24.83
C ASN A 71 13.09 -9.53 -24.89
N GLU A 72 14.42 -9.50 -24.86
CA GLU A 72 15.18 -8.27 -25.06
C GLU A 72 14.99 -7.68 -26.47
N ASN A 73 15.05 -6.34 -26.57
CA ASN A 73 15.00 -5.58 -27.82
C ASN A 73 13.83 -5.99 -28.73
N THR A 74 12.67 -6.28 -28.14
CA THR A 74 11.50 -6.80 -28.83
C THR A 74 10.32 -5.83 -28.69
N GLY A 75 9.60 -5.59 -29.79
CA GLY A 75 8.35 -4.85 -29.76
C GLY A 75 7.19 -5.76 -29.38
N TYR A 76 6.29 -5.26 -28.54
CA TYR A 76 5.07 -5.95 -28.12
C TYR A 76 3.85 -5.10 -28.39
N THR A 77 2.75 -5.76 -28.70
CA THR A 77 1.43 -5.15 -28.83
C THR A 77 0.50 -5.75 -27.79
N VAL A 78 -0.20 -4.90 -27.06
CA VAL A 78 -1.32 -5.30 -26.20
C VAL A 78 -2.60 -4.81 -26.84
N THR A 79 -3.51 -5.74 -27.09
CA THR A 79 -4.80 -5.49 -27.72
C THR A 79 -5.91 -5.72 -26.70
N ALA A 80 -6.69 -4.68 -26.44
CA ALA A 80 -7.97 -4.82 -25.73
C ALA A 80 -9.09 -4.85 -26.78
N SER A 81 -9.86 -5.92 -26.80
CA SER A 81 -10.94 -6.12 -27.75
C SER A 81 -12.23 -6.56 -27.04
N GLY A 82 -13.36 -6.24 -27.64
CA GLY A 82 -14.64 -6.65 -27.14
C GLY A 82 -15.74 -6.44 -28.15
N ALA A 83 -16.95 -6.93 -27.84
CA ALA A 83 -18.12 -6.73 -28.67
C ALA A 83 -19.22 -6.05 -27.81
N ARG A 84 -19.87 -5.05 -28.39
CA ARG A 84 -21.07 -4.45 -27.79
C ARG A 84 -22.28 -5.36 -27.99
N SER A 85 -23.30 -5.17 -27.15
CA SER A 85 -24.57 -5.90 -27.27
C SER A 85 -25.26 -5.74 -28.65
N ASN A 86 -24.85 -4.72 -29.42
CA ASN A 86 -25.32 -4.46 -30.79
C ASN A 86 -24.34 -4.95 -31.89
N ASP A 87 -23.43 -5.89 -31.57
CA ASP A 87 -22.39 -6.45 -32.45
C ASP A 87 -21.33 -5.45 -32.98
N ALA A 88 -21.28 -4.24 -32.45
CA ALA A 88 -20.17 -3.33 -32.78
C ALA A 88 -18.89 -3.75 -32.08
N ALA A 89 -17.88 -4.12 -32.85
CA ALA A 89 -16.57 -4.49 -32.32
C ALA A 89 -15.86 -3.25 -31.76
N PHE A 90 -15.19 -3.44 -30.62
CA PHE A 90 -14.27 -2.49 -30.03
C PHE A 90 -12.87 -3.09 -30.05
N ILE A 91 -11.89 -2.34 -30.51
CA ILE A 91 -10.49 -2.74 -30.47
C ILE A 91 -9.67 -1.49 -30.14
N THR A 92 -8.84 -1.59 -29.10
CA THR A 92 -7.78 -0.61 -28.83
C THR A 92 -6.46 -1.33 -28.65
N GLU A 93 -5.41 -0.75 -29.21
CA GLU A 93 -4.07 -1.32 -29.17
C GLU A 93 -3.10 -0.29 -28.64
N PHE A 94 -2.08 -0.76 -27.94
CA PHE A 94 -0.89 0.03 -27.66
C PHE A 94 0.34 -0.84 -27.80
N THR A 95 1.45 -0.21 -28.13
CA THR A 95 2.72 -0.86 -28.34
C THR A 95 3.76 -0.34 -27.37
N PHE A 96 4.69 -1.20 -27.01
CA PHE A 96 5.92 -0.81 -26.33
C PHE A 96 7.07 -1.68 -26.82
N SER A 97 8.29 -1.30 -26.53
CA SER A 97 9.45 -2.14 -26.83
C SER A 97 10.30 -2.33 -25.58
N THR A 98 10.84 -3.54 -25.46
CA THR A 98 11.81 -3.87 -24.43
C THR A 98 13.22 -3.43 -24.86
N GLY A 99 14.04 -3.06 -23.86
CA GLY A 99 15.47 -2.86 -24.02
C GLY A 99 16.27 -4.13 -23.77
N VAL A 100 17.50 -3.94 -23.32
CA VAL A 100 18.35 -5.01 -22.78
C VAL A 100 17.97 -5.19 -21.31
N ALA A 101 17.89 -6.43 -20.86
CA ALA A 101 17.62 -6.73 -19.45
C ALA A 101 18.65 -6.05 -18.56
N SER A 102 18.17 -5.39 -17.52
CA SER A 102 19.06 -4.78 -16.53
C SER A 102 19.88 -5.87 -15.86
N SER A 103 21.21 -5.71 -15.83
CA SER A 103 22.10 -6.59 -15.07
C SER A 103 22.17 -6.21 -13.58
N ALA A 104 21.51 -5.14 -13.16
CA ALA A 104 21.50 -4.71 -11.79
C ALA A 104 20.84 -5.78 -10.92
N SER A 105 21.57 -6.26 -9.92
CA SER A 105 21.09 -7.15 -8.88
C SER A 105 20.96 -6.37 -7.58
N LEU A 106 20.37 -7.00 -6.59
CA LEU A 106 20.30 -6.47 -5.23
C LEU A 106 21.71 -6.09 -4.72
N THR A 107 21.90 -4.81 -4.42
CA THR A 107 23.19 -4.26 -3.96
C THR A 107 23.05 -3.74 -2.55
N ILE A 108 23.93 -4.15 -1.65
CA ILE A 108 24.03 -3.55 -0.31
C ILE A 108 24.72 -2.19 -0.45
N VAL A 109 24.01 -1.14 -0.02
CA VAL A 109 24.50 0.25 -0.04
C VAL A 109 25.13 0.61 1.29
N ASP A 110 24.50 0.17 2.39
CA ASP A 110 24.95 0.37 3.76
C ASP A 110 24.52 -0.79 4.65
N GLU A 111 25.26 -1.06 5.72
CA GLU A 111 25.01 -2.18 6.62
C GLU A 111 25.55 -1.91 8.00
N PHE A 112 24.79 -2.26 9.04
CA PHE A 112 25.31 -2.33 10.40
C PHE A 112 24.55 -3.32 11.27
N ASP A 113 25.23 -3.80 12.33
CA ASP A 113 24.62 -4.67 13.32
C ASP A 113 24.08 -3.86 14.49
N LEU A 114 22.84 -4.17 14.88
CA LEU A 114 22.14 -3.58 16.01
C LEU A 114 22.01 -4.63 17.11
N PRO A 115 22.66 -4.43 18.28
CA PRO A 115 22.51 -5.34 19.41
C PRO A 115 21.05 -5.41 19.89
N ARG A 116 20.59 -6.56 20.34
CA ARG A 116 19.23 -6.75 20.86
C ARG A 116 18.89 -5.84 22.04
N THR A 117 19.86 -5.46 22.85
CA THR A 117 19.68 -4.49 23.94
C THR A 117 19.31 -3.12 23.41
N ASP A 118 19.99 -2.70 22.35
CA ASP A 118 19.78 -1.40 21.71
C ASP A 118 18.42 -1.34 21.00
N ILE A 119 17.96 -2.47 20.42
CA ILE A 119 16.60 -2.59 19.81
C ILE A 119 15.55 -2.35 20.88
N ASN A 120 15.66 -3.01 22.06
CA ASN A 120 14.72 -2.81 23.16
C ASN A 120 14.75 -1.36 23.67
N ASP A 121 15.92 -0.76 23.81
CA ASP A 121 16.08 0.62 24.28
C ASP A 121 15.51 1.62 23.28
N LEU A 122 15.76 1.45 21.98
CA LEU A 122 15.19 2.28 20.92
C LEU A 122 13.66 2.20 20.91
N PHE A 123 13.10 0.99 21.03
CA PHE A 123 11.67 0.81 21.03
C PHE A 123 11.02 1.42 22.28
N ALA A 124 11.63 1.22 23.45
CA ALA A 124 11.17 1.82 24.70
C ALA A 124 11.20 3.36 24.66
N ALA A 125 12.27 3.93 24.06
CA ALA A 125 12.38 5.37 23.85
C ALA A 125 11.31 5.90 22.87
N TYR A 126 11.05 5.16 21.78
CA TYR A 126 10.00 5.54 20.84
C TYR A 126 8.62 5.57 21.48
N ILE A 127 8.21 4.51 22.16
CA ILE A 127 6.89 4.46 22.87
C ILE A 127 6.85 5.43 24.05
N GLY A 128 7.97 5.68 24.72
CA GLY A 128 8.05 6.56 25.88
C GLY A 128 7.95 8.04 25.53
N ASP A 129 8.69 8.51 24.59
CA ASP A 129 8.91 9.93 24.32
C ASP A 129 8.65 10.35 22.87
N ALA A 130 9.28 9.72 21.87
CA ALA A 130 9.19 10.15 20.48
C ALA A 130 7.76 10.13 19.93
N LEU A 131 6.97 9.13 20.28
CA LEU A 131 5.55 9.04 19.91
C LEU A 131 4.76 10.27 20.38
N PHE A 132 5.03 10.78 21.58
CA PHE A 132 4.31 11.91 22.14
C PHE A 132 4.81 13.26 21.60
N ASP A 133 6.11 13.34 21.27
CA ASP A 133 6.66 14.48 20.57
C ASP A 133 6.05 14.62 19.18
N ASP A 134 5.90 13.51 18.44
CA ASP A 134 5.25 13.48 17.13
C ASP A 134 3.76 13.89 17.21
N LEU A 135 3.06 13.47 18.27
CA LEU A 135 1.67 13.86 18.50
C LEU A 135 1.52 15.33 18.90
N ALA A 136 2.60 16.00 19.33
CA ALA A 136 2.66 17.42 19.70
C ALA A 136 1.48 17.89 20.58
N LEU A 137 1.20 17.15 21.65
CA LEU A 137 0.07 17.38 22.54
C LEU A 137 0.37 18.45 23.58
N SER A 138 -0.68 19.09 24.12
CA SER A 138 -0.50 19.92 25.33
C SER A 138 -0.15 19.03 26.53
N SER A 139 0.66 19.55 27.46
CA SER A 139 1.16 18.77 28.61
C SER A 139 0.05 18.11 29.47
N GLY A 140 -1.14 18.73 29.54
CA GLY A 140 -2.27 18.17 30.27
C GLY A 140 -2.94 17.00 29.53
N VAL A 141 -3.08 17.11 28.21
CA VAL A 141 -3.62 16.06 27.34
C VAL A 141 -2.61 14.93 27.23
N GLU A 142 -1.33 15.23 27.08
CA GLU A 142 -0.26 14.24 27.08
C GLU A 142 -0.26 13.38 28.35
N ALA A 143 -0.30 14.01 29.53
CA ALA A 143 -0.32 13.28 30.80
C ALA A 143 -1.54 12.35 30.93
N LEU A 144 -2.71 12.78 30.45
CA LEU A 144 -3.91 11.96 30.42
C LEU A 144 -3.77 10.79 29.45
N ILE A 145 -3.25 11.03 28.24
CA ILE A 145 -3.05 9.98 27.23
C ILE A 145 -2.01 8.99 27.72
N ARG A 146 -0.89 9.41 28.32
CA ARG A 146 0.10 8.52 28.91
C ARG A 146 -0.52 7.59 29.96
N GLN A 147 -1.42 8.13 30.81
CA GLN A 147 -2.13 7.31 31.78
C GLN A 147 -3.09 6.31 31.12
N LEU A 148 -3.86 6.73 30.12
CA LEU A 148 -4.77 5.87 29.36
C LEU A 148 -4.01 4.80 28.55
N ILE A 149 -2.85 5.13 28.01
CA ILE A 149 -1.94 4.17 27.34
C ILE A 149 -1.48 3.09 28.31
N LEU A 150 -1.13 3.42 29.54
CA LEU A 150 -0.76 2.42 30.55
C LEU A 150 -1.93 1.48 30.86
N GLU A 151 -3.16 1.99 30.89
CA GLU A 151 -4.36 1.17 31.05
C GLU A 151 -4.69 0.33 29.80
N LEU A 152 -4.41 0.86 28.59
CA LEU A 152 -4.52 0.14 27.31
C LEU A 152 -3.39 -0.88 27.12
N ALA A 153 -2.20 -0.62 27.69
CA ALA A 153 -1.02 -1.48 27.56
C ALA A 153 -1.27 -2.88 28.09
N ASP A 154 -1.98 -3.02 29.21
CA ASP A 154 -2.31 -4.32 29.78
C ASP A 154 -3.24 -5.16 28.89
N ALA A 155 -4.03 -4.52 28.02
CA ALA A 155 -5.03 -5.20 27.21
C ALA A 155 -4.69 -5.29 25.72
N SER A 156 -4.03 -4.29 25.16
CA SER A 156 -3.83 -4.16 23.71
C SER A 156 -2.39 -3.96 23.27
N TRP A 157 -1.48 -3.62 24.16
CA TRP A 157 -0.10 -3.24 23.82
C TRP A 157 0.98 -4.01 24.61
N SER A 158 0.64 -5.08 25.30
CA SER A 158 1.54 -5.82 26.21
C SER A 158 2.86 -6.25 25.53
N ASN A 159 2.83 -6.63 24.24
CA ASN A 159 4.04 -7.03 23.52
C ASN A 159 4.87 -5.85 23.01
N LEU A 160 4.30 -4.64 23.00
CA LEU A 160 5.00 -3.41 22.64
C LEU A 160 5.65 -2.75 23.85
N VAL A 161 4.97 -2.77 25.00
CA VAL A 161 5.48 -2.13 26.24
C VAL A 161 6.68 -2.91 26.83
N ASP A 162 6.74 -4.22 26.62
CA ASP A 162 7.87 -5.07 27.01
C ASP A 162 8.31 -5.89 25.80
N PRO A 163 8.90 -5.25 24.76
CA PRO A 163 9.36 -5.95 23.59
C PRO A 163 10.59 -6.79 23.96
N GLU A 164 10.53 -8.09 23.70
CA GLU A 164 11.66 -8.98 23.90
C GLU A 164 12.36 -9.20 22.55
N ALA A 165 13.43 -8.45 22.30
CA ALA A 165 14.35 -8.75 21.22
C ALA A 165 15.18 -9.99 21.60
N LEU A 166 15.12 -11.04 20.77
CA LEU A 166 15.77 -12.32 21.03
C LEU A 166 17.19 -12.39 20.44
N TYR A 167 17.39 -11.79 19.28
CA TYR A 167 18.64 -11.82 18.51
C TYR A 167 19.14 -10.40 18.21
N ASP A 168 20.45 -10.28 18.07
CA ASP A 168 21.04 -9.11 17.41
C ASP A 168 20.61 -9.10 15.94
N VAL A 169 20.54 -7.96 15.32
CA VAL A 169 20.00 -7.79 13.95
C VAL A 169 21.03 -7.11 13.06
N THR A 170 21.24 -7.65 11.87
CA THR A 170 21.88 -6.94 10.77
C THR A 170 20.82 -6.18 10.00
N SER A 171 21.01 -4.87 9.88
CA SER A 171 20.17 -3.96 9.08
C SER A 171 20.93 -3.54 7.84
N GLN A 172 20.37 -3.77 6.68
CA GLN A 172 20.95 -3.41 5.38
C GLN A 172 20.08 -2.40 4.66
N LYS A 173 20.69 -1.33 4.18
CA LYS A 173 20.14 -0.54 3.07
C LYS A 173 20.50 -1.23 1.78
N VAL A 174 19.50 -1.58 0.99
CA VAL A 174 19.71 -2.18 -0.32
C VAL A 174 19.18 -1.27 -1.43
N SER A 175 19.84 -1.32 -2.58
CA SER A 175 19.33 -0.80 -3.85
C SER A 175 18.98 -1.99 -4.73
N TYR A 176 17.84 -1.94 -5.40
CA TYR A 176 17.33 -3.05 -6.17
C TYR A 176 16.81 -2.62 -7.54
N ARG A 177 16.80 -3.59 -8.45
CA ARG A 177 16.24 -3.39 -9.78
C ARG A 177 14.71 -3.43 -9.71
N SER A 178 14.09 -2.39 -10.27
CA SER A 178 12.66 -2.35 -10.48
C SER A 178 12.36 -1.44 -11.68
N ARG A 179 11.25 -0.77 -11.65
CA ARG A 179 10.80 0.11 -12.74
C ARG A 179 10.30 1.46 -12.21
N HIS A 180 10.48 2.46 -13.03
CA HIS A 180 9.75 3.72 -12.87
C HIS A 180 8.24 3.49 -13.06
N PRO A 181 7.38 4.41 -12.63
CA PRO A 181 5.93 4.28 -12.81
C PRO A 181 5.47 4.11 -14.27
N ASP A 182 6.27 4.53 -15.23
CA ASP A 182 6.02 4.35 -16.67
C ASP A 182 6.45 2.96 -17.20
N GLY A 183 7.12 2.14 -16.41
CA GLY A 183 7.63 0.82 -16.79
C GLY A 183 9.07 0.80 -17.27
N THR A 184 9.73 1.96 -17.40
CA THR A 184 11.18 1.98 -17.74
C THR A 184 12.03 1.46 -16.58
N PRO A 185 13.20 0.83 -16.86
CA PRO A 185 14.02 0.24 -15.82
C PRO A 185 14.59 1.30 -14.88
N SER A 186 14.61 0.98 -13.59
CA SER A 186 15.23 1.76 -12.52
C SER A 186 16.04 0.84 -11.61
N ALA A 187 17.26 1.24 -11.27
CA ALA A 187 18.08 0.60 -10.25
C ALA A 187 18.26 1.49 -9.00
N GLU A 188 17.49 2.56 -8.91
CA GLU A 188 17.62 3.57 -7.86
C GLU A 188 16.67 3.33 -6.68
N LEU A 189 15.71 2.41 -6.79
CA LEU A 189 14.80 2.11 -5.71
C LEU A 189 15.57 1.48 -4.54
N THR A 190 15.20 1.89 -3.35
CA THR A 190 15.83 1.44 -2.11
C THR A 190 14.84 0.75 -1.18
N ALA A 191 15.39 -0.06 -0.30
CA ALA A 191 14.65 -0.76 0.74
C ALA A 191 15.57 -1.01 1.94
N ALA A 192 14.99 -1.33 3.07
CA ALA A 192 15.72 -1.93 4.16
C ALA A 192 15.42 -3.42 4.25
N VAL A 193 16.47 -4.22 4.50
CA VAL A 193 16.38 -5.66 4.74
C VAL A 193 17.05 -5.95 6.08
N MET A 194 16.30 -6.55 7.01
CA MET A 194 16.78 -6.86 8.35
C MET A 194 16.66 -8.34 8.61
N PHE A 195 17.66 -8.89 9.33
CA PHE A 195 17.69 -10.30 9.68
C PHE A 195 18.57 -10.55 10.91
N PRO A 196 18.35 -11.66 11.65
CA PRO A 196 19.15 -11.96 12.84
C PRO A 196 20.61 -12.22 12.51
N VAL A 197 21.51 -11.73 13.38
CA VAL A 197 22.97 -12.02 13.31
C VAL A 197 23.21 -13.46 13.71
N LEU A 198 23.37 -14.36 12.76
CA LEU A 198 23.49 -15.81 12.99
C LEU A 198 24.71 -16.20 13.83
N ALA A 199 25.81 -15.44 13.74
CA ALA A 199 27.01 -15.68 14.50
C ALA A 199 26.82 -15.56 16.02
N THR A 200 25.84 -14.78 16.47
CA THR A 200 25.49 -14.60 17.90
C THR A 200 24.24 -15.39 18.32
N ALA A 201 23.50 -15.94 17.35
CA ALA A 201 22.24 -16.64 17.55
C ALA A 201 22.45 -18.13 17.87
N SER A 202 22.72 -18.47 19.13
CA SER A 202 22.78 -19.86 19.54
C SER A 202 21.40 -20.52 19.41
N ASN A 203 21.33 -21.68 18.72
CA ASN A 203 20.11 -22.44 18.46
C ASN A 203 19.11 -21.75 17.54
N PHE A 204 19.56 -20.91 16.60
CA PHE A 204 18.70 -20.32 15.57
C PHE A 204 18.04 -21.42 14.72
N VAL A 205 16.78 -21.23 14.46
CA VAL A 205 16.00 -22.09 13.56
C VAL A 205 15.56 -21.23 12.38
N THR A 206 15.97 -21.63 11.18
CA THR A 206 15.55 -20.99 9.94
C THR A 206 14.02 -20.92 9.85
N ARG A 207 13.49 -19.77 9.56
CA ARG A 207 12.04 -19.56 9.43
C ARG A 207 11.57 -19.91 8.02
N ASP A 208 10.33 -20.35 7.92
CA ASP A 208 9.61 -20.62 6.66
C ASP A 208 8.82 -19.42 6.15
N ARG A 209 8.82 -18.32 6.91
CA ARG A 209 8.04 -17.11 6.66
C ARG A 209 8.93 -15.87 6.61
N VAL A 210 8.74 -15.06 5.57
CA VAL A 210 9.28 -13.71 5.46
C VAL A 210 8.23 -12.69 5.86
N VAL A 211 8.66 -11.59 6.49
CA VAL A 211 7.78 -10.47 6.84
C VAL A 211 8.01 -9.30 5.87
N ILE A 212 6.97 -8.90 5.17
CA ILE A 212 6.96 -7.68 4.35
C ILE A 212 6.29 -6.59 5.19
N LEU A 213 7.06 -5.59 5.58
CA LEU A 213 6.57 -4.48 6.40
C LEU A 213 6.37 -3.25 5.54
N MET A 214 5.12 -2.92 5.24
CA MET A 214 4.72 -1.77 4.42
C MET A 214 4.60 -0.53 5.32
N HIS A 215 5.50 0.44 5.12
CA HIS A 215 5.61 1.60 5.98
C HIS A 215 4.42 2.59 5.87
N ALA A 216 4.15 3.33 6.94
CA ALA A 216 3.19 4.43 6.94
C ALA A 216 3.77 5.70 6.32
N THR A 217 2.91 6.69 6.13
CA THR A 217 3.25 7.99 5.54
C THR A 217 4.44 8.64 6.23
N GLY A 218 5.37 9.13 5.44
CA GLY A 218 6.53 9.90 5.91
C GLY A 218 7.77 9.08 6.25
N SER A 219 7.64 7.78 6.48
CA SER A 219 8.78 6.90 6.76
C SER A 219 9.63 6.62 5.52
N THR A 220 10.90 6.36 5.74
CA THR A 220 11.87 5.91 4.72
C THR A 220 12.83 4.93 5.39
N PRO A 221 12.41 3.67 5.59
CA PRO A 221 13.13 2.69 6.39
C PRO A 221 14.57 2.44 5.93
N SER A 222 14.85 2.60 4.62
CA SER A 222 16.19 2.44 4.07
C SER A 222 17.20 3.50 4.53
N ASN A 223 16.77 4.57 5.17
CA ASN A 223 17.68 5.51 5.79
C ASN A 223 18.36 4.95 7.04
N LEU A 224 17.86 3.82 7.56
CA LEU A 224 18.38 3.14 8.76
C LEU A 224 18.44 4.08 9.96
N ASP A 225 17.43 4.96 10.07
CA ASP A 225 17.36 6.00 11.10
C ASP A 225 16.69 5.47 12.37
N ASN A 226 17.40 5.55 13.48
CA ASN A 226 16.92 5.13 14.80
C ASN A 226 15.75 5.98 15.33
N THR A 227 15.32 7.01 14.64
CA THR A 227 14.12 7.78 14.93
C THR A 227 12.92 7.41 14.06
N ASP A 228 13.13 6.63 13.00
CA ASP A 228 12.06 6.13 12.13
C ASP A 228 11.35 4.94 12.79
N ALA A 229 10.06 5.12 13.09
CA ALA A 229 9.24 4.09 13.74
C ALA A 229 9.23 2.75 12.98
N TRP A 230 9.18 2.79 11.65
CA TRP A 230 9.09 1.60 10.82
C TRP A 230 10.43 0.86 10.74
N TYR A 231 11.53 1.61 10.77
CA TYR A 231 12.85 1.01 10.93
C TYR A 231 13.00 0.30 12.29
N ILE A 232 12.58 0.96 13.38
CA ILE A 232 12.62 0.36 14.73
C ILE A 232 11.78 -0.92 14.78
N LEU A 233 10.55 -0.87 14.25
CA LEU A 233 9.65 -2.02 14.18
C LEU A 233 10.19 -3.17 13.33
N ALA A 234 10.80 -2.87 12.19
CA ALA A 234 11.42 -3.89 11.34
C ALA A 234 12.54 -4.63 12.08
N ASN A 235 13.36 -3.89 12.83
CA ASN A 235 14.39 -4.50 13.69
C ASN A 235 13.79 -5.38 14.79
N LEU A 236 12.65 -5.00 15.35
CA LEU A 236 11.99 -5.82 16.37
C LEU A 236 11.47 -7.15 15.80
N PHE A 237 10.85 -7.15 14.62
CA PHE A 237 10.46 -8.39 13.94
C PHE A 237 11.68 -9.25 13.57
N ALA A 238 12.73 -8.62 13.03
CA ALA A 238 13.96 -9.32 12.68
C ALA A 238 14.65 -9.93 13.91
N SER A 239 14.64 -9.22 15.03
CA SER A 239 15.18 -9.74 16.29
C SER A 239 14.45 -10.98 16.82
N ARG A 240 13.27 -11.31 16.31
CA ARG A 240 12.53 -12.53 16.60
C ARG A 240 12.83 -13.69 15.65
N GLY A 241 13.80 -13.49 14.76
CA GLY A 241 14.32 -14.53 13.88
C GLY A 241 13.75 -14.50 12.47
N TYR A 242 13.03 -13.45 12.07
CA TYR A 242 12.46 -13.33 10.73
C TYR A 242 13.38 -12.55 9.80
N LEU A 243 13.34 -12.91 8.52
CA LEU A 243 13.77 -12.02 7.45
C LEU A 243 12.68 -10.98 7.26
N VAL A 244 13.03 -9.69 7.38
CA VAL A 244 12.11 -8.57 7.23
C VAL A 244 12.53 -7.74 6.02
N ILE A 245 11.59 -7.47 5.14
CA ILE A 245 11.77 -6.63 3.95
C ILE A 245 10.84 -5.42 4.10
N THR A 246 11.38 -4.22 4.06
CA THR A 246 10.59 -2.99 4.09
C THR A 246 11.00 -2.07 2.94
N PRO A 247 10.20 -2.03 1.85
CA PRO A 247 10.50 -1.19 0.69
C PRO A 247 10.33 0.28 1.05
N ASP A 248 11.12 1.16 0.40
CA ASP A 248 10.70 2.53 0.22
C ASP A 248 9.75 2.59 -0.98
N ASN A 249 8.72 3.40 -0.91
CA ASN A 249 7.86 3.64 -2.07
C ASN A 249 8.62 4.46 -3.12
N TYR A 250 8.27 4.30 -4.40
CA TYR A 250 8.77 5.21 -5.44
C TYR A 250 8.41 6.65 -5.09
N GLY A 251 9.37 7.55 -5.20
CA GLY A 251 9.29 8.92 -4.68
C GLY A 251 9.83 9.06 -3.25
N ARG A 252 10.44 7.99 -2.71
CA ARG A 252 11.12 7.99 -1.41
C ARG A 252 12.51 7.35 -1.55
N GLY A 253 13.35 7.52 -0.53
CA GLY A 253 14.68 6.92 -0.52
C GLY A 253 15.52 7.31 -1.72
N GLY A 254 15.91 6.36 -2.56
CA GLY A 254 16.72 6.61 -3.76
C GLY A 254 16.05 7.44 -4.84
N THR A 255 14.71 7.64 -4.76
CA THR A 255 13.92 8.39 -5.75
C THR A 255 13.18 9.57 -5.14
N ASP A 256 13.68 10.13 -4.05
CA ASP A 256 13.05 11.21 -3.26
C ASP A 256 12.90 12.55 -3.99
N ASN A 257 13.55 12.69 -5.12
CA ASN A 257 13.41 13.83 -6.04
C ASN A 257 12.20 13.76 -6.98
N MET A 258 11.44 12.66 -6.92
CA MET A 258 10.25 12.41 -7.75
C MET A 258 8.99 12.46 -6.88
N PRO A 259 7.81 12.78 -7.44
CA PRO A 259 6.54 12.61 -6.71
C PRO A 259 6.39 11.16 -6.22
N GLU A 260 5.89 11.00 -4.99
CA GLU A 260 5.64 9.67 -4.43
C GLU A 260 4.46 9.00 -5.13
N THR A 261 4.54 7.67 -5.38
CA THR A 261 3.39 6.86 -5.81
C THR A 261 2.44 6.60 -4.63
N TYR A 262 2.10 7.68 -3.91
CA TYR A 262 1.31 7.64 -2.69
C TYR A 262 -0.09 7.07 -2.95
N LEU A 263 -0.45 5.99 -2.26
CA LEU A 263 -1.72 5.26 -2.42
C LEU A 263 -1.99 4.73 -3.84
N MET A 264 -0.97 4.64 -4.68
CA MET A 264 -1.06 4.01 -6.00
C MET A 264 -0.72 2.52 -5.88
N ALA A 265 -1.68 1.72 -5.40
CA ALA A 265 -1.50 0.34 -4.96
C ALA A 265 -0.74 -0.55 -5.94
N LYS A 266 -1.07 -0.47 -7.23
CA LYS A 266 -0.41 -1.29 -8.26
C LYS A 266 1.05 -0.92 -8.47
N ARG A 267 1.37 0.37 -8.49
CA ARG A 267 2.74 0.85 -8.70
C ARG A 267 3.63 0.44 -7.55
N THR A 268 3.19 0.74 -6.33
CA THR A 268 3.89 0.32 -5.10
C THR A 268 4.01 -1.20 -5.02
N GLY A 269 2.93 -1.92 -5.31
CA GLY A 269 2.92 -3.38 -5.27
C GLY A 269 3.87 -4.03 -6.29
N LEU A 270 3.94 -3.52 -7.54
CA LEU A 270 4.86 -4.03 -8.56
C LEU A 270 6.33 -3.83 -8.15
N ASN A 271 6.68 -2.64 -7.64
CA ASN A 271 8.05 -2.40 -7.15
C ASN A 271 8.40 -3.31 -5.95
N THR A 272 7.44 -3.55 -5.07
CA THR A 272 7.63 -4.45 -3.91
C THR A 272 7.75 -5.92 -4.37
N LEU A 273 6.97 -6.35 -5.35
CA LEU A 273 7.07 -7.69 -5.92
C LEU A 273 8.47 -7.95 -6.54
N ASP A 274 9.00 -6.97 -7.27
CA ASP A 274 10.36 -7.03 -7.83
C ASP A 274 11.42 -7.13 -6.72
N LEU A 275 11.25 -6.40 -5.62
CA LEU A 275 12.15 -6.46 -4.45
C LEU A 275 12.11 -7.83 -3.77
N ILE A 276 10.91 -8.35 -3.48
CA ILE A 276 10.75 -9.65 -2.82
C ILE A 276 11.47 -10.73 -3.63
N GLY A 277 11.28 -10.76 -4.98
CA GLY A 277 11.95 -11.72 -5.83
C GLY A 277 13.47 -11.66 -5.69
N GLN A 278 14.05 -10.46 -5.77
CA GLN A 278 15.50 -10.30 -5.69
C GLN A 278 16.07 -10.63 -4.30
N VAL A 279 15.34 -10.35 -3.23
CA VAL A 279 15.77 -10.71 -1.87
C VAL A 279 15.68 -12.22 -1.66
N LEU A 280 14.58 -12.86 -2.05
CA LEU A 280 14.39 -14.30 -1.83
C LEU A 280 15.27 -15.18 -2.72
N ASP A 281 15.69 -14.69 -3.88
CA ASP A 281 16.64 -15.36 -4.76
C ASP A 281 18.11 -15.17 -4.32
N ASP A 282 18.36 -14.26 -3.40
CA ASP A 282 19.72 -13.98 -2.93
C ASP A 282 20.17 -14.97 -1.85
N THR A 283 21.23 -15.69 -2.16
CA THR A 283 21.77 -16.73 -1.27
C THR A 283 22.26 -16.22 0.09
N ARG A 284 22.49 -14.92 0.24
CA ARG A 284 22.86 -14.29 1.53
C ARG A 284 21.81 -14.50 2.62
N TYR A 285 20.54 -14.62 2.25
CA TYR A 285 19.43 -14.74 3.19
C TYR A 285 18.96 -16.20 3.39
N SER A 286 19.51 -17.16 2.64
CA SER A 286 19.06 -18.56 2.64
C SER A 286 19.21 -19.28 3.98
N GLU A 287 20.12 -18.83 4.86
CA GLU A 287 20.28 -19.38 6.21
C GLU A 287 19.21 -18.86 7.19
N VAL A 288 18.62 -17.71 6.91
CA VAL A 288 17.58 -17.09 7.75
C VAL A 288 16.18 -17.53 7.32
N TYR A 289 15.98 -17.64 6.01
CA TYR A 289 14.70 -17.96 5.40
C TYR A 289 14.84 -19.10 4.39
N SER A 290 13.97 -20.07 4.46
CA SER A 290 14.00 -21.26 3.57
C SER A 290 12.63 -21.70 3.07
N GLY A 291 11.60 -20.87 3.29
CA GLY A 291 10.21 -21.20 2.99
C GLY A 291 9.67 -20.55 1.72
N ALA A 292 8.35 -20.53 1.65
CA ALA A 292 7.58 -19.88 0.59
C ALA A 292 6.46 -18.99 1.17
N ASP A 293 6.39 -18.93 2.52
CA ASP A 293 5.31 -18.23 3.22
C ASP A 293 5.63 -16.74 3.39
N ILE A 294 4.66 -15.89 3.09
CA ILE A 294 4.75 -14.44 3.19
C ILE A 294 3.72 -13.94 4.20
N ALA A 295 4.14 -13.07 5.10
CA ALA A 295 3.26 -12.25 5.90
C ALA A 295 3.44 -10.78 5.53
N ILE A 296 2.34 -10.05 5.38
CA ILE A 296 2.34 -8.65 5.00
C ILE A 296 1.73 -7.84 6.13
N ILE A 297 2.45 -6.82 6.60
CA ILE A 297 2.01 -5.97 7.71
C ILE A 297 2.08 -4.52 7.26
N GLY A 298 1.02 -3.77 7.46
CA GLY A 298 1.00 -2.35 7.15
C GLY A 298 -0.04 -1.57 7.92
N TYR A 299 0.17 -0.27 8.05
CA TYR A 299 -0.76 0.64 8.68
C TYR A 299 -0.88 1.93 7.88
N SER A 300 -2.06 2.57 7.85
CA SER A 300 -2.31 3.79 7.09
C SER A 300 -1.99 3.60 5.61
N GLN A 301 -1.12 4.40 5.00
CA GLN A 301 -0.60 4.18 3.66
C GLN A 301 -0.07 2.74 3.48
N GLY A 302 0.68 2.24 4.46
CA GLY A 302 1.20 0.87 4.45
C GLY A 302 0.10 -0.18 4.50
N GLY A 303 -1.00 0.04 5.21
CA GLY A 303 -2.16 -0.84 5.23
C GLY A 303 -2.85 -0.95 3.87
N HIS A 304 -2.97 0.17 3.17
CA HIS A 304 -3.44 0.20 1.78
C HIS A 304 -2.48 -0.58 0.85
N SER A 305 -1.18 -0.32 0.98
CA SER A 305 -0.16 -1.01 0.18
C SER A 305 -0.10 -2.51 0.48
N ALA A 306 -0.35 -2.93 1.73
CA ALA A 306 -0.38 -4.34 2.13
C ALA A 306 -1.49 -5.12 1.42
N VAL A 307 -2.70 -4.57 1.34
CA VAL A 307 -3.80 -5.19 0.59
C VAL A 307 -3.51 -5.21 -0.91
N GLY A 308 -2.93 -4.13 -1.45
CA GLY A 308 -2.52 -4.07 -2.85
C GLY A 308 -1.45 -5.09 -3.22
N LEU A 309 -0.46 -5.27 -2.36
CA LEU A 309 0.58 -6.28 -2.53
C LEU A 309 0.01 -7.71 -2.44
N HIS A 310 -0.91 -7.97 -1.49
CA HIS A 310 -1.59 -9.26 -1.39
C HIS A 310 -2.30 -9.59 -2.71
N LEU A 311 -3.09 -8.67 -3.25
CA LEU A 311 -3.77 -8.84 -4.54
C LEU A 311 -2.78 -9.18 -5.67
N LEU A 312 -1.65 -8.48 -5.73
CA LEU A 312 -0.65 -8.72 -6.77
C LEU A 312 0.08 -10.06 -6.59
N LEU A 313 0.38 -10.46 -5.37
CA LEU A 313 0.98 -11.76 -5.09
C LEU A 313 0.07 -12.92 -5.51
N GLU A 314 -1.24 -12.82 -5.26
CA GLU A 314 -2.21 -13.84 -5.69
C GLU A 314 -2.42 -13.88 -7.20
N THR A 315 -2.31 -12.73 -7.89
CA THR A 315 -2.59 -12.64 -9.33
C THR A 315 -1.35 -12.72 -10.22
N GLN A 316 -0.19 -12.35 -9.71
CA GLN A 316 1.06 -12.20 -10.48
C GLN A 316 2.28 -12.78 -9.79
N GLY A 317 2.19 -13.12 -8.50
CA GLY A 317 3.30 -13.74 -7.77
C GLY A 317 3.67 -15.11 -8.32
N PRO A 318 4.89 -15.60 -8.08
CA PRO A 318 5.26 -16.96 -8.39
C PRO A 318 4.38 -17.98 -7.65
N ASP A 319 3.96 -19.04 -8.33
CA ASP A 319 3.04 -20.07 -7.80
C ASP A 319 3.53 -20.76 -6.51
N HIS A 320 4.83 -20.69 -6.22
CA HIS A 320 5.41 -21.28 -5.03
C HIS A 320 5.40 -20.35 -3.81
N TRP A 321 5.06 -19.07 -3.97
CA TRP A 321 4.87 -18.15 -2.84
C TRP A 321 3.44 -18.25 -2.33
N SER A 322 3.29 -18.13 -1.02
CA SER A 322 1.99 -18.23 -0.37
C SER A 322 1.82 -17.14 0.67
N VAL A 323 0.88 -16.25 0.47
CA VAL A 323 0.51 -15.29 1.51
C VAL A 323 -0.26 -16.03 2.59
N LYS A 324 0.17 -15.90 3.85
CA LYS A 324 -0.45 -16.55 5.00
C LYS A 324 -1.24 -15.59 5.86
N GLU A 325 -0.69 -14.40 6.08
CA GLU A 325 -1.30 -13.41 6.93
C GLU A 325 -1.11 -12.02 6.35
N VAL A 326 -2.16 -11.22 6.43
CA VAL A 326 -2.15 -9.79 6.06
C VAL A 326 -2.72 -9.00 7.22
N TYR A 327 -1.97 -8.02 7.71
CA TYR A 327 -2.39 -7.09 8.75
C TYR A 327 -2.55 -5.72 8.12
N SER A 328 -3.74 -5.15 8.18
CA SER A 328 -4.02 -3.82 7.67
C SER A 328 -4.95 -3.05 8.60
N GLY A 329 -4.60 -1.82 8.91
CA GLY A 329 -5.42 -0.94 9.74
C GLY A 329 -5.29 0.52 9.35
N GLY A 330 -6.30 1.33 9.69
CA GLY A 330 -6.33 2.76 9.45
C GLY A 330 -6.05 3.16 7.98
N ALA A 331 -6.46 2.34 7.02
CA ALA A 331 -6.06 2.49 5.64
C ALA A 331 -7.21 2.93 4.71
N PRO A 332 -6.96 3.86 3.77
CA PRO A 332 -7.98 4.36 2.86
C PRO A 332 -8.26 3.36 1.72
N HIS A 333 -8.86 2.21 2.06
CA HIS A 333 -9.14 1.12 1.11
C HIS A 333 -10.14 1.48 0.03
N ASN A 334 -10.99 2.48 0.27
CA ASN A 334 -11.85 3.11 -0.72
C ASN A 334 -11.35 4.54 -0.98
N LEU A 335 -10.24 4.65 -1.70
CA LEU A 335 -9.60 5.94 -1.94
C LEU A 335 -10.51 6.92 -2.68
N TYR A 336 -11.32 6.41 -3.62
CA TYR A 336 -12.29 7.23 -4.35
C TYR A 336 -13.30 7.90 -3.40
N GLN A 337 -13.93 7.12 -2.50
CA GLN A 337 -14.90 7.69 -1.55
C GLN A 337 -14.21 8.58 -0.51
N THR A 338 -12.99 8.24 -0.10
CA THR A 338 -12.20 9.08 0.80
C THR A 338 -11.95 10.46 0.18
N VAL A 339 -11.47 10.53 -1.05
CA VAL A 339 -11.25 11.79 -1.77
C VAL A 339 -12.58 12.51 -2.04
N ARG A 340 -13.63 11.77 -2.44
CA ARG A 340 -14.96 12.35 -2.64
C ARG A 340 -15.51 12.98 -1.35
N GLY A 341 -15.28 12.35 -0.21
CA GLY A 341 -15.68 12.89 1.10
C GLY A 341 -15.02 14.23 1.39
N VAL A 342 -13.74 14.38 1.06
CA VAL A 342 -13.04 15.67 1.16
C VAL A 342 -13.70 16.71 0.25
N MET A 343 -14.00 16.35 -1.01
CA MET A 343 -14.68 17.26 -1.95
C MET A 343 -16.06 17.70 -1.43
N GLN A 344 -16.86 16.77 -0.88
CA GLN A 344 -18.17 17.06 -0.31
C GLN A 344 -18.07 17.98 0.91
N HIS A 345 -17.05 17.81 1.73
CA HIS A 345 -16.81 18.68 2.88
C HIS A 345 -16.51 20.12 2.41
N LEU A 346 -15.59 20.28 1.46
CA LEU A 346 -15.19 21.57 0.90
C LEU A 346 -16.32 22.28 0.16
N ASP A 347 -17.21 21.54 -0.50
CA ASP A 347 -18.39 22.09 -1.17
C ASP A 347 -19.55 22.43 -0.19
N GLY A 348 -19.45 22.00 1.05
CA GLY A 348 -20.52 22.15 2.05
C GLY A 348 -21.72 21.20 1.80
N SER A 349 -21.58 20.18 0.95
CA SER A 349 -22.61 19.18 0.65
C SER A 349 -22.51 17.91 1.49
N CYS A 350 -21.70 17.92 2.56
CA CYS A 350 -21.59 16.81 3.49
C CYS A 350 -22.84 16.71 4.38
N ASP A 351 -23.70 15.74 4.11
CA ASP A 351 -24.90 15.45 4.91
C ASP A 351 -24.59 14.40 6.00
N ASP A 352 -23.53 14.63 6.80
CA ASP A 352 -23.08 13.73 7.87
C ASP A 352 -22.68 12.33 7.38
N GLY A 353 -22.24 12.24 6.12
CA GLY A 353 -21.79 10.99 5.51
C GLY A 353 -20.50 10.46 6.13
N PRO A 354 -20.29 9.14 6.13
CA PRO A 354 -19.15 8.52 6.83
C PRO A 354 -17.79 9.01 6.36
N TYR A 355 -17.68 9.39 5.09
CA TYR A 355 -16.42 9.83 4.49
C TYR A 355 -16.13 11.34 4.62
N CYS A 356 -17.11 12.16 4.96
CA CYS A 356 -16.95 13.61 5.00
C CYS A 356 -17.14 14.25 6.38
N ARG A 357 -17.77 13.56 7.33
CA ARG A 357 -18.16 14.13 8.64
C ARG A 357 -16.98 14.55 9.53
N TYR A 358 -15.83 13.92 9.37
CA TYR A 358 -14.64 14.16 10.19
C TYR A 358 -13.48 14.78 9.43
N VAL A 359 -13.73 15.25 8.20
CA VAL A 359 -12.70 15.94 7.43
C VAL A 359 -12.25 17.19 8.18
N ASP A 360 -10.96 17.29 8.42
CA ASP A 360 -10.29 18.45 8.97
C ASP A 360 -9.44 19.09 7.86
N GLU A 361 -9.83 20.29 7.43
CA GLU A 361 -9.21 20.95 6.30
C GLU A 361 -7.70 21.16 6.50
N GLU A 362 -7.28 21.53 7.72
CA GLU A 362 -5.87 21.83 8.03
C GLU A 362 -4.97 20.58 7.91
N THR A 363 -5.53 19.38 8.07
CA THR A 363 -4.79 18.13 7.99
C THR A 363 -5.07 17.39 6.68
N THR A 364 -6.35 17.24 6.31
CA THR A 364 -6.76 16.34 5.21
C THR A 364 -6.48 16.94 3.84
N VAL A 365 -6.65 18.27 3.67
CA VAL A 365 -6.36 18.94 2.40
C VAL A 365 -4.88 18.82 2.04
N PRO A 366 -3.90 19.10 2.92
CA PRO A 366 -2.48 18.85 2.63
C PRO A 366 -2.15 17.40 2.28
N TYR A 367 -2.81 16.41 2.88
CA TYR A 367 -2.62 15.01 2.43
C TYR A 367 -3.04 14.80 0.97
N ALA A 368 -4.13 15.44 0.54
CA ALA A 368 -4.57 15.37 -0.84
C ALA A 368 -3.63 16.13 -1.78
N THR A 369 -3.32 17.40 -1.49
CA THR A 369 -2.55 18.28 -2.37
C THR A 369 -1.07 17.95 -2.43
N ASP A 370 -0.46 17.52 -1.34
CA ASP A 370 0.98 17.29 -1.24
C ASP A 370 1.37 15.83 -1.45
N ARG A 371 0.42 14.87 -1.32
CA ARG A 371 0.71 13.45 -1.38
C ARG A 371 -0.04 12.71 -2.47
N ILE A 372 -1.39 12.78 -2.48
CA ILE A 372 -2.21 11.99 -3.41
C ILE A 372 -2.10 12.58 -4.83
N PHE A 373 -2.46 13.84 -5.00
CA PHE A 373 -2.59 14.44 -6.32
C PHE A 373 -1.29 14.51 -7.11
N PRO A 374 -0.12 14.85 -6.52
CA PRO A 374 1.14 14.87 -7.27
C PRO A 374 1.47 13.55 -7.94
N GLY A 375 1.33 12.43 -7.24
CA GLY A 375 1.58 11.09 -7.78
C GLY A 375 0.60 10.75 -8.90
N PHE A 376 -0.70 10.89 -8.65
CA PHE A 376 -1.74 10.55 -9.64
C PHE A 376 -1.64 11.41 -10.91
N LEU A 377 -1.40 12.71 -10.80
CA LEU A 377 -1.28 13.61 -11.94
C LEU A 377 0.03 13.41 -12.71
N SER A 378 1.11 13.01 -12.04
CA SER A 378 2.42 12.80 -12.68
C SER A 378 2.53 11.48 -13.44
N TYR A 379 1.83 10.44 -12.97
CA TYR A 379 2.07 9.07 -13.46
C TYR A 379 0.89 8.45 -14.17
N THR A 380 -0.20 9.18 -14.36
CA THR A 380 -1.39 8.68 -15.04
C THR A 380 -1.91 9.70 -16.05
N ASP A 381 -2.54 9.23 -17.12
CA ASP A 381 -3.12 10.09 -18.13
C ASP A 381 -4.53 10.55 -17.71
N THR A 382 -4.56 11.50 -16.80
CA THR A 382 -5.82 12.12 -16.35
C THR A 382 -6.31 13.23 -17.25
N GLY A 383 -5.46 13.75 -18.14
CA GLY A 383 -5.75 14.94 -18.95
C GLY A 383 -5.74 16.25 -18.16
N LEU A 384 -5.49 16.20 -16.84
CA LEU A 384 -5.44 17.35 -15.93
C LEU A 384 -3.99 17.74 -15.62
N GLN A 385 -3.75 19.03 -15.44
CA GLN A 385 -2.51 19.55 -14.89
C GLN A 385 -2.65 19.79 -13.39
N PHE A 386 -1.53 19.90 -12.68
CA PHE A 386 -1.57 20.12 -11.22
C PHE A 386 -2.35 21.40 -10.86
N GLU A 387 -2.17 22.45 -11.62
CA GLU A 387 -2.84 23.75 -11.44
C GLU A 387 -4.35 23.72 -11.69
N ASP A 388 -4.84 22.74 -12.44
CA ASP A 388 -6.28 22.52 -12.62
C ASP A 388 -6.92 22.01 -11.33
N VAL A 389 -6.15 21.25 -10.53
CA VAL A 389 -6.60 20.55 -9.33
C VAL A 389 -6.23 21.30 -8.06
N VAL A 390 -5.04 21.91 -8.00
CA VAL A 390 -4.51 22.61 -6.81
C VAL A 390 -4.20 24.07 -7.15
N THR A 391 -4.66 24.99 -6.31
CA THR A 391 -4.40 26.42 -6.45
C THR A 391 -4.11 27.04 -5.08
N ASN A 392 -2.94 27.69 -4.92
CA ASN A 392 -2.51 28.29 -3.66
C ASN A 392 -2.48 27.30 -2.48
N GLU A 393 -1.97 26.09 -2.70
CA GLU A 393 -1.88 24.99 -1.72
C GLU A 393 -3.23 24.38 -1.33
N ASP A 394 -4.35 24.90 -1.85
CA ASP A 394 -5.71 24.40 -1.62
C ASP A 394 -6.24 23.65 -2.85
N ILE A 395 -7.25 22.81 -2.63
CA ILE A 395 -7.97 22.18 -3.74
C ILE A 395 -8.79 23.23 -4.50
N ASN A 396 -8.61 23.30 -5.82
CA ASN A 396 -9.29 24.28 -6.67
C ASN A 396 -10.82 24.10 -6.58
N PRO A 397 -11.59 25.14 -6.16
CA PRO A 397 -13.04 25.04 -6.05
C PRO A 397 -13.76 24.66 -7.36
N ALA A 398 -13.21 25.05 -8.52
CA ALA A 398 -13.77 24.66 -9.81
C ALA A 398 -13.59 23.14 -10.04
N PHE A 399 -12.46 22.57 -9.62
CA PHE A 399 -12.23 21.13 -9.66
C PHE A 399 -13.16 20.40 -8.69
N VAL A 400 -13.35 20.89 -7.46
CA VAL A 400 -14.31 20.34 -6.49
C VAL A 400 -15.71 20.23 -7.12
N THR A 401 -16.19 21.31 -7.72
CA THR A 401 -17.50 21.35 -8.38
C THR A 401 -17.56 20.35 -9.54
N ALA A 402 -16.57 20.34 -10.43
CA ALA A 402 -16.50 19.42 -11.56
C ALA A 402 -16.49 17.95 -11.10
N PHE A 403 -15.72 17.65 -10.05
CA PHE A 403 -15.63 16.31 -9.47
C PHE A 403 -16.99 15.85 -8.91
N LEU A 404 -17.71 16.69 -8.18
CA LEU A 404 -18.98 16.33 -7.54
C LEU A 404 -20.16 16.30 -8.50
N THR A 405 -20.11 17.04 -9.61
CA THR A 405 -21.17 17.09 -10.65
C THR A 405 -20.95 16.11 -11.79
N ASP A 406 -19.96 15.21 -11.66
CA ASP A 406 -19.59 14.21 -12.67
C ASP A 406 -19.27 14.83 -14.04
N ASP A 407 -18.53 15.97 -14.02
CA ASP A 407 -18.03 16.57 -15.25
C ASP A 407 -17.01 15.61 -15.91
N PRO A 408 -17.17 15.28 -17.20
CA PRO A 408 -16.29 14.37 -17.92
C PRO A 408 -14.79 14.70 -17.84
N VAL A 409 -14.43 15.96 -17.59
CA VAL A 409 -13.02 16.35 -17.39
C VAL A 409 -12.37 15.64 -16.19
N THR A 410 -13.17 15.17 -15.23
CA THR A 410 -12.69 14.47 -14.03
C THR A 410 -12.75 12.94 -14.14
N ASP A 411 -13.29 12.38 -15.21
CA ASP A 411 -13.55 10.93 -15.33
C ASP A 411 -12.29 10.09 -15.21
N HIS A 412 -11.23 10.46 -15.90
CA HIS A 412 -9.96 9.71 -15.82
C HIS A 412 -9.34 9.80 -14.44
N PHE A 413 -9.39 10.96 -13.78
CA PHE A 413 -8.88 11.11 -12.41
C PHE A 413 -9.67 10.24 -11.42
N LYS A 414 -11.01 10.27 -11.51
CA LYS A 414 -11.88 9.39 -10.71
C LYS A 414 -11.58 7.92 -10.95
N ALA A 415 -11.40 7.53 -12.21
CA ALA A 415 -11.06 6.16 -12.56
C ALA A 415 -9.73 5.72 -11.93
N MET A 416 -8.74 6.59 -11.88
CA MET A 416 -7.47 6.30 -11.24
C MET A 416 -7.59 6.12 -9.72
N LEU A 417 -8.40 6.95 -9.05
CA LEU A 417 -8.72 6.76 -7.63
C LEU A 417 -9.43 5.41 -7.40
N GLN A 418 -10.32 5.02 -8.31
CA GLN A 418 -11.01 3.73 -8.22
C GLN A 418 -10.09 2.53 -8.47
N LEU A 419 -9.08 2.65 -9.34
CA LEU A 419 -8.04 1.63 -9.50
C LEU A 419 -7.28 1.35 -8.20
N SER A 420 -7.19 2.36 -7.33
CA SER A 420 -6.59 2.25 -6.00
C SER A 420 -7.61 2.02 -4.88
N SER A 421 -8.87 1.69 -5.22
CA SER A 421 -9.95 1.42 -4.26
C SER A 421 -10.33 -0.06 -4.29
N PHE A 422 -9.92 -0.82 -3.28
CA PHE A 422 -10.14 -2.28 -3.24
C PHE A 422 -11.59 -2.65 -3.01
N THR A 423 -12.37 -1.80 -2.35
CA THR A 423 -13.80 -2.03 -2.07
C THR A 423 -14.67 -2.05 -3.34
N GLN A 424 -14.11 -1.65 -4.47
CA GLN A 424 -14.78 -1.60 -5.78
C GLN A 424 -14.45 -2.80 -6.68
N LEU A 425 -13.73 -3.80 -6.17
CA LEU A 425 -13.54 -5.06 -6.87
C LEU A 425 -14.90 -5.74 -7.06
N LEU A 426 -15.19 -6.24 -8.26
CA LEU A 426 -16.47 -6.90 -8.55
C LEU A 426 -16.63 -8.22 -7.82
N SER A 427 -15.54 -8.92 -7.54
CA SER A 427 -15.54 -10.20 -6.87
C SER A 427 -14.22 -10.40 -6.14
N ALA A 428 -14.30 -10.64 -4.84
CA ALA A 428 -13.13 -11.09 -4.10
C ALA A 428 -12.75 -12.52 -4.50
N GLU A 429 -13.71 -13.36 -4.87
CA GLU A 429 -13.47 -14.75 -5.29
C GLU A 429 -12.58 -14.81 -6.55
N ASP A 430 -12.82 -13.96 -7.54
CA ASP A 430 -12.01 -13.92 -8.77
C ASP A 430 -10.57 -13.43 -8.52
N ASN A 431 -10.36 -12.63 -7.48
CA ASN A 431 -9.05 -12.02 -7.18
C ASN A 431 -8.27 -12.74 -6.08
N PHE A 432 -8.97 -13.34 -5.12
CA PHE A 432 -8.37 -13.95 -3.91
C PHE A 432 -8.82 -15.39 -3.69
N GLY A 433 -9.69 -15.96 -4.53
CA GLY A 433 -10.33 -17.25 -4.27
C GLY A 433 -9.37 -18.45 -4.16
N ALA A 434 -8.14 -18.32 -4.67
CA ALA A 434 -7.09 -19.30 -4.48
C ALA A 434 -6.26 -19.06 -3.19
N SER A 435 -6.40 -17.89 -2.58
CA SER A 435 -5.64 -17.50 -1.38
C SER A 435 -6.11 -18.26 -0.15
N THR A 436 -5.16 -18.67 0.66
CA THR A 436 -5.40 -19.23 2.00
C THR A 436 -5.05 -18.23 3.11
N ALA A 437 -4.79 -16.98 2.74
CA ALA A 437 -4.40 -15.95 3.68
C ALA A 437 -5.50 -15.65 4.70
N LYS A 438 -5.08 -15.39 5.93
CA LYS A 438 -5.91 -14.77 6.94
C LYS A 438 -5.68 -13.27 6.92
N VAL A 439 -6.74 -12.49 6.77
CA VAL A 439 -6.67 -11.03 6.72
C VAL A 439 -7.17 -10.44 8.03
N HIS A 440 -6.31 -9.68 8.70
CA HIS A 440 -6.59 -9.00 9.95
C HIS A 440 -6.83 -7.52 9.69
N LEU A 441 -8.04 -7.03 9.94
CA LEU A 441 -8.46 -5.67 9.69
C LEU A 441 -8.78 -4.91 10.98
N TYR A 442 -8.25 -3.70 11.09
CA TYR A 442 -8.34 -2.87 12.30
C TYR A 442 -8.95 -1.51 11.98
N PRO A 443 -10.27 -1.36 12.12
CA PRO A 443 -10.96 -0.09 11.98
C PRO A 443 -10.96 0.69 13.30
N SER A 444 -11.12 2.01 13.22
CA SER A 444 -11.48 2.83 14.38
C SER A 444 -12.60 3.81 14.06
N GLU A 445 -13.67 3.78 14.83
CA GLU A 445 -14.77 4.76 14.76
C GLU A 445 -14.32 6.16 15.22
N PHE A 446 -13.22 6.22 15.96
CA PHE A 446 -12.62 7.45 16.49
C PHE A 446 -11.50 8.01 15.61
N ASP A 447 -11.18 7.34 14.50
CA ASP A 447 -10.21 7.84 13.52
C ASP A 447 -10.84 8.97 12.70
N ARG A 448 -10.24 10.17 12.82
CA ARG A 448 -10.68 11.36 12.07
C ARG A 448 -9.90 11.55 10.77
N LEU A 449 -8.84 10.76 10.54
CA LEU A 449 -8.02 10.86 9.34
C LEU A 449 -8.50 9.88 8.26
N VAL A 450 -8.76 8.63 8.66
CA VAL A 450 -9.24 7.59 7.75
C VAL A 450 -10.58 7.05 8.25
N PRO A 451 -11.67 7.27 7.51
CA PRO A 451 -13.01 6.83 7.90
C PRO A 451 -13.10 5.33 8.15
N PHE A 452 -13.80 4.93 9.20
CA PHE A 452 -14.09 3.54 9.59
C PHE A 452 -14.63 2.70 8.44
N ASP A 453 -15.49 3.29 7.63
CA ASP A 453 -16.17 2.62 6.51
C ASP A 453 -15.20 2.09 5.44
N ASN A 454 -14.01 2.68 5.29
CA ASN A 454 -12.95 2.12 4.45
C ASN A 454 -12.66 0.65 4.79
N THR A 455 -12.50 0.36 6.06
CA THR A 455 -12.14 -0.98 6.52
C THR A 455 -13.38 -1.90 6.57
N LEU A 456 -14.55 -1.36 6.93
CA LEU A 456 -15.80 -2.13 6.96
C LEU A 456 -16.22 -2.61 5.57
N GLU A 457 -16.17 -1.73 4.56
CA GLU A 457 -16.48 -2.09 3.18
C GLU A 457 -15.52 -3.15 2.63
N LEU A 458 -14.22 -3.02 2.93
CA LEU A 458 -13.24 -4.02 2.54
C LEU A 458 -13.50 -5.37 3.22
N ALA A 459 -13.79 -5.37 4.53
CA ALA A 459 -14.11 -6.60 5.27
C ALA A 459 -15.28 -7.34 4.62
N ASN A 460 -16.39 -6.64 4.38
CA ASN A 460 -17.59 -7.20 3.77
C ASN A 460 -17.31 -7.82 2.37
N LEU A 461 -16.40 -7.22 1.60
CA LEU A 461 -16.00 -7.77 0.31
C LEU A 461 -15.14 -9.03 0.49
N LEU A 462 -14.10 -8.96 1.30
CA LEU A 462 -13.12 -10.04 1.44
C LEU A 462 -13.71 -11.28 2.12
N GLU A 463 -14.66 -11.14 3.05
CA GLU A 463 -15.35 -12.26 3.71
C GLU A 463 -16.04 -13.22 2.72
N THR A 464 -16.27 -12.80 1.49
CA THR A 464 -16.85 -13.65 0.44
C THR A 464 -15.86 -14.69 -0.11
N ALA A 465 -14.54 -14.49 0.09
CA ALA A 465 -13.50 -15.35 -0.46
C ALA A 465 -12.41 -15.74 0.56
N LEU A 466 -12.19 -14.96 1.60
CA LEU A 466 -11.08 -15.11 2.54
C LEU A 466 -11.54 -15.28 3.98
N THR A 467 -10.65 -15.77 4.82
CA THR A 467 -10.81 -15.69 6.28
C THR A 467 -10.44 -14.29 6.73
N VAL A 468 -11.44 -13.51 7.16
CA VAL A 468 -11.25 -12.15 7.68
C VAL A 468 -11.43 -12.14 9.19
N ASP A 469 -10.46 -11.55 9.89
CA ASP A 469 -10.51 -11.27 11.32
C ASP A 469 -10.71 -9.77 11.51
N PHE A 470 -11.97 -9.36 11.67
CA PHE A 470 -12.34 -7.95 11.81
C PHE A 470 -12.24 -7.52 13.27
N HIS A 471 -11.15 -6.81 13.62
CA HIS A 471 -10.80 -6.43 14.99
C HIS A 471 -11.48 -5.12 15.43
N GLU A 472 -12.80 -5.01 15.27
CA GLU A 472 -13.59 -3.81 15.58
C GLU A 472 -13.32 -3.25 16.97
N ARG A 473 -13.17 -4.11 17.98
CA ARG A 473 -13.05 -3.68 19.38
C ARG A 473 -11.66 -3.17 19.78
N ARG A 474 -10.63 -3.44 18.97
CA ARG A 474 -9.24 -3.14 19.36
C ARG A 474 -8.98 -1.64 19.44
N CYS A 475 -9.45 -0.88 18.43
CA CYS A 475 -9.29 0.57 18.38
C CYS A 475 -10.57 1.34 18.78
N ASN A 476 -11.61 0.65 19.28
CA ASN A 476 -12.90 1.22 19.68
C ASN A 476 -13.24 0.93 21.13
N SER A 477 -12.22 0.79 22.00
CA SER A 477 -12.42 0.64 23.43
C SER A 477 -12.76 1.98 24.11
N ALA A 478 -13.28 1.92 25.33
CA ALA A 478 -13.56 3.11 26.13
C ALA A 478 -12.33 4.03 26.34
N GLY A 479 -11.11 3.46 26.30
CA GLY A 479 -9.87 4.23 26.34
C GLY A 479 -9.68 5.09 25.10
N TYR A 480 -9.90 4.55 23.90
CA TYR A 480 -9.86 5.32 22.65
C TYR A 480 -10.96 6.37 22.59
N GLU A 481 -12.18 6.06 23.02
CA GLU A 481 -13.27 7.03 23.15
C GLU A 481 -12.90 8.18 24.09
N ALA A 482 -12.29 7.89 25.23
CA ALA A 482 -11.83 8.91 26.16
C ALA A 482 -10.77 9.82 25.53
N ILE A 483 -9.80 9.26 24.80
CA ILE A 483 -8.79 10.03 24.07
C ILE A 483 -9.45 10.91 23.00
N PHE A 484 -10.36 10.35 22.20
CA PHE A 484 -11.10 11.08 21.18
C PHE A 484 -11.84 12.30 21.77
N ASN A 485 -12.45 12.16 22.95
CA ASN A 485 -13.21 13.21 23.58
C ASN A 485 -12.35 14.33 24.21
N VAL A 486 -11.05 14.10 24.42
CA VAL A 486 -10.15 15.09 25.05
C VAL A 486 -9.14 15.70 24.07
N THR A 487 -9.05 15.17 22.86
CA THR A 487 -8.16 15.70 21.82
C THR A 487 -8.93 16.06 20.57
N GLU A 488 -8.66 17.26 20.05
CA GLU A 488 -9.17 17.68 18.75
C GLU A 488 -8.21 17.32 17.61
N LYS A 489 -7.01 16.81 17.92
CA LYS A 489 -6.01 16.46 16.91
C LYS A 489 -6.39 15.20 16.15
N VAL A 490 -6.47 15.35 14.84
CA VAL A 490 -6.96 14.35 13.88
C VAL A 490 -6.13 13.07 13.91
N GLY A 491 -4.80 13.18 13.93
CA GLY A 491 -3.89 12.04 13.83
C GLY A 491 -3.72 11.17 15.09
N VAL A 492 -4.19 11.62 16.28
CA VAL A 492 -3.87 10.94 17.54
C VAL A 492 -4.40 9.51 17.60
N ILE A 493 -5.69 9.32 17.37
CA ILE A 493 -6.30 7.99 17.40
C ILE A 493 -5.76 7.14 16.26
N HIS A 494 -5.58 7.74 15.09
CA HIS A 494 -4.98 7.08 13.94
C HIS A 494 -3.62 6.47 14.30
N THR A 495 -2.70 7.25 14.85
CA THR A 495 -1.37 6.76 15.25
C THR A 495 -1.44 5.68 16.34
N LEU A 496 -2.25 5.91 17.37
CA LEU A 496 -2.37 4.96 18.50
C LEU A 496 -3.00 3.61 18.08
N CYS A 497 -3.95 3.62 17.16
CA CYS A 497 -4.51 2.37 16.62
C CYS A 497 -3.47 1.56 15.86
N GLY A 498 -2.52 2.20 15.17
CA GLY A 498 -1.41 1.54 14.52
C GLY A 498 -0.59 0.64 15.46
N LEU A 499 -0.38 1.09 16.69
CA LEU A 499 0.29 0.28 17.72
C LEU A 499 -0.49 -1.00 18.06
N SER A 500 -1.82 -0.96 18.04
CA SER A 500 -2.65 -2.16 18.28
C SER A 500 -2.50 -3.21 17.18
N VAL A 501 -2.38 -2.77 15.91
CA VAL A 501 -2.08 -3.65 14.76
C VAL A 501 -0.74 -4.34 14.94
N LEU A 502 0.29 -3.56 15.24
CA LEU A 502 1.66 -4.05 15.40
C LEU A 502 1.81 -4.97 16.61
N ASN A 503 1.14 -4.65 17.72
CA ASN A 503 1.12 -5.52 18.90
C ASN A 503 0.52 -6.90 18.60
N GLN A 504 -0.58 -6.94 17.83
CA GLN A 504 -1.18 -8.21 17.44
C GLN A 504 -0.26 -8.99 16.52
N ALA A 505 0.29 -8.35 15.49
CA ALA A 505 1.26 -9.00 14.61
C ALA A 505 2.45 -9.56 15.41
N LEU A 506 3.04 -8.79 16.31
CA LEU A 506 4.11 -9.27 17.20
C LEU A 506 3.69 -10.44 18.10
N ALA A 507 2.42 -10.49 18.52
CA ALA A 507 1.90 -11.61 19.31
C ALA A 507 1.80 -12.90 18.50
N ASP A 508 1.45 -12.80 17.23
CA ASP A 508 1.26 -13.93 16.32
C ASP A 508 2.62 -14.45 15.78
N PHE A 509 3.66 -13.61 15.78
CA PHE A 509 5.04 -13.93 15.36
C PHE A 509 5.95 -14.28 16.55
N LYS A 510 5.58 -15.26 17.36
CA LYS A 510 6.35 -15.74 18.52
C LYS A 510 7.24 -16.91 18.20
#